data_ff1c3b70cfe9f098c6903f43cb6cf8ef
#
_entry.id   ff1c3b70cfe9f098c6903f43cb6cf8ef
#
_cell.length_a   1.000
_cell.length_b   1.000
_cell.length_c   1.000
_cell.angle_alpha   90.00
_cell.angle_beta   90.00
_cell.angle_gamma   90.00
#
_symmetry.space_group_name_H-M   'P 1'
#
loop_
_entity.id
_entity.type
_entity.pdbx_description
1 polymer ?
#
loop_
_entity_poly.entity_id
_entity_poly.type
_entity_poly.pdbx_seq_one_letter_code
_entity_poly.pdbx_strand_id
1 'polypeptide(L)'
;FKLDILPFKYLFMINIILILLVLYDFTSQFTKSHILGKLISVMLSCLILFTYLFAAKFDSVLDKLGAANVEIDIVDVCVLSNDKAQNLNDAANYKFAINSTASNANINTSIESISSETGKTIKPTEYTNWSNLVNALYDNKNIQAIVINHSMMSIISQEFPDFEDSIKIIKTYEYKEKVELDASNVNVKRDPFIIYVSGISSDDGEDTKLASKALSDVNILAVINPETKQVLLVTTPRDSYIKISNSSGVTGYDKLAHAGSYGVDKSIEALENLYGINIDYYVKINFAGSQAVIDALGGITIESEIEFTNGWEAAPVSYHFVQGANECDGEKAIAFARERKAFAAGDFQRGRNQTAVIKGIIQKATSPAILTRYSAVMDTVSDMFLTNIPSSAISDLVKLQLSNSTPWNIQTYSISGKTDEYRHLEVSNVYGASIVLPYEEDISTATKLMNKVIAGETFDVDTYLNSDN
;
A
#
# COMPACT_ATOMS: atom_id res chain seq x y z
N PHE A 1 -28.99 -14.12 -7.89
CA PHE A 1 -27.95 -13.79 -6.91
C PHE A 1 -26.77 -13.20 -7.64
N LYS A 2 -26.50 -11.89 -7.47
CA LYS A 2 -25.31 -11.22 -7.97
C LYS A 2 -24.04 -11.64 -7.21
N LEU A 3 -24.18 -12.29 -6.06
CA LEU A 3 -23.07 -12.76 -5.24
C LEU A 3 -22.52 -14.07 -5.77
N ASP A 4 -21.60 -13.95 -6.68
CA ASP A 4 -20.82 -15.09 -7.17
C ASP A 4 -19.59 -15.36 -6.27
N ILE A 5 -19.81 -15.51 -4.93
CA ILE A 5 -18.75 -15.77 -3.94
C ILE A 5 -18.75 -17.22 -3.47
N LEU A 6 -19.93 -17.84 -3.40
CA LEU A 6 -20.04 -19.21 -2.90
C LEU A 6 -19.78 -20.22 -4.02
N PRO A 7 -18.87 -21.20 -3.80
CA PRO A 7 -18.70 -22.33 -4.69
C PRO A 7 -20.02 -23.07 -4.94
N PHE A 8 -20.22 -23.55 -6.17
CA PHE A 8 -21.44 -24.23 -6.58
C PHE A 8 -21.86 -25.37 -5.64
N LYS A 9 -20.89 -26.12 -5.09
CA LYS A 9 -21.15 -27.21 -4.13
C LYS A 9 -21.94 -26.74 -2.89
N TYR A 10 -21.62 -25.57 -2.34
CA TYR A 10 -22.32 -25.01 -1.18
C TYR A 10 -23.67 -24.43 -1.56
N LEU A 11 -23.76 -23.73 -2.70
CA LEU A 11 -25.04 -23.25 -3.24
C LEU A 11 -26.01 -24.42 -3.48
N PHE A 12 -25.54 -25.53 -4.05
CA PHE A 12 -26.35 -26.72 -4.29
C PHE A 12 -26.83 -27.33 -2.98
N MET A 13 -25.97 -27.51 -1.98
CA MET A 13 -26.36 -28.02 -0.65
C MET A 13 -27.39 -27.10 0.04
N ILE A 14 -27.15 -25.79 0.02
CA ILE A 14 -28.06 -24.80 0.61
C ILE A 14 -29.43 -24.89 -0.08
N ASN A 15 -29.48 -24.95 -1.41
CA ASN A 15 -30.75 -25.09 -2.14
C ASN A 15 -31.49 -26.38 -1.78
N ILE A 16 -30.80 -27.52 -1.64
CA ILE A 16 -31.43 -28.77 -1.20
C ILE A 16 -32.01 -28.61 0.20
N ILE A 17 -31.24 -28.05 1.14
CA ILE A 17 -31.70 -27.83 2.52
C ILE A 17 -32.91 -26.90 2.52
N LEU A 18 -32.90 -25.81 1.76
CA LEU A 18 -34.01 -24.89 1.64
C LEU A 18 -35.28 -25.59 1.08
N ILE A 19 -35.14 -26.39 0.03
CA ILE A 19 -36.26 -27.17 -0.54
C ILE A 19 -36.82 -28.10 0.50
N LEU A 20 -35.99 -28.84 1.24
CA LEU A 20 -36.44 -29.75 2.28
C LEU A 20 -37.16 -29.02 3.43
N LEU A 21 -36.66 -27.85 3.84
CA LEU A 21 -37.31 -27.02 4.87
C LEU A 21 -38.67 -26.47 4.39
N VAL A 22 -38.77 -26.01 3.13
CA VAL A 22 -40.06 -25.58 2.55
C VAL A 22 -41.05 -26.72 2.46
N LEU A 23 -40.61 -27.93 2.05
CA LEU A 23 -41.45 -29.12 2.01
C LEU A 23 -41.92 -29.52 3.41
N TYR A 24 -41.02 -29.47 4.39
CA TYR A 24 -41.39 -29.73 5.80
C TYR A 24 -42.42 -28.69 6.29
N ASP A 25 -42.16 -27.38 6.05
CA ASP A 25 -43.10 -26.33 6.45
C ASP A 25 -44.48 -26.53 5.83
N PHE A 26 -44.55 -26.79 4.53
CA PHE A 26 -45.79 -27.09 3.82
C PHE A 26 -46.52 -28.29 4.43
N THR A 27 -45.84 -29.41 4.64
CA THR A 27 -46.44 -30.61 5.20
C THR A 27 -46.86 -30.46 6.66
N SER A 28 -46.11 -29.64 7.43
CA SER A 28 -46.43 -29.37 8.84
C SER A 28 -47.78 -28.67 9.05
N GLN A 29 -48.21 -27.84 8.05
CA GLN A 29 -49.51 -27.16 8.13
C GLN A 29 -50.70 -28.11 8.21
N PHE A 30 -50.54 -29.33 7.71
CA PHE A 30 -51.61 -30.38 7.74
C PHE A 30 -51.50 -31.30 8.95
N THR A 31 -50.59 -31.04 9.89
CA THR A 31 -50.33 -31.89 11.07
C THR A 31 -50.47 -31.10 12.36
N LYS A 32 -50.43 -31.80 13.53
CA LYS A 32 -50.42 -31.17 14.84
C LYS A 32 -49.15 -30.34 15.11
N SER A 33 -48.09 -30.47 14.28
CA SER A 33 -46.81 -29.74 14.39
C SER A 33 -46.77 -28.41 13.63
N HIS A 34 -47.95 -27.85 13.23
CA HIS A 34 -48.02 -26.58 12.48
C HIS A 34 -47.37 -25.38 13.19
N ILE A 35 -47.29 -25.39 14.53
CA ILE A 35 -46.60 -24.31 15.29
C ILE A 35 -45.10 -24.36 15.03
N LEU A 36 -44.50 -25.56 15.02
CA LEU A 36 -43.06 -25.73 14.75
C LEU A 36 -42.72 -25.31 13.31
N GLY A 37 -43.56 -25.66 12.32
CA GLY A 37 -43.40 -25.21 10.95
C GLY A 37 -43.39 -23.66 10.83
N LYS A 38 -44.37 -23.00 11.51
CA LYS A 38 -44.39 -21.52 11.53
C LYS A 38 -43.13 -20.91 12.14
N LEU A 39 -42.60 -21.48 13.21
CA LEU A 39 -41.32 -21.02 13.81
C LEU A 39 -40.16 -21.20 12.85
N ILE A 40 -40.05 -22.33 12.17
CA ILE A 40 -39.04 -22.61 11.15
C ILE A 40 -39.16 -21.63 9.98
N SER A 41 -40.37 -21.33 9.52
CA SER A 41 -40.65 -20.39 8.44
C SER A 41 -40.18 -18.95 8.80
N VAL A 42 -40.43 -18.50 10.02
CA VAL A 42 -39.95 -17.21 10.52
C VAL A 42 -38.44 -17.20 10.61
N MET A 43 -37.83 -18.22 11.19
CA MET A 43 -36.35 -18.32 11.25
C MET A 43 -35.70 -18.33 9.85
N LEU A 44 -36.29 -19.05 8.91
CA LEU A 44 -35.83 -19.13 7.53
C LEU A 44 -35.93 -17.75 6.84
N SER A 45 -37.05 -17.05 7.04
CA SER A 45 -37.22 -15.68 6.50
C SER A 45 -36.20 -14.71 7.08
N CYS A 46 -35.94 -14.79 8.38
CA CYS A 46 -34.89 -13.98 9.01
C CYS A 46 -33.47 -14.31 8.45
N LEU A 47 -33.20 -15.61 8.25
CA LEU A 47 -31.91 -16.05 7.67
C LEU A 47 -31.75 -15.57 6.23
N ILE A 48 -32.79 -15.65 5.41
CA ILE A 48 -32.76 -15.14 4.03
C ILE A 48 -32.56 -13.64 4.01
N LEU A 49 -33.27 -12.89 4.86
CA LEU A 49 -33.09 -11.44 4.98
C LEU A 49 -31.66 -11.09 5.42
N PHE A 50 -31.14 -11.79 6.43
CA PHE A 50 -29.77 -11.60 6.89
C PHE A 50 -28.75 -11.87 5.77
N THR A 51 -28.91 -12.98 5.04
CA THR A 51 -28.05 -13.32 3.90
C THR A 51 -28.12 -12.27 2.80
N TYR A 52 -29.33 -11.75 2.52
CA TYR A 52 -29.50 -10.69 1.53
C TYR A 52 -28.80 -9.39 1.92
N LEU A 53 -28.95 -8.95 3.18
CA LEU A 53 -28.30 -7.73 3.69
C LEU A 53 -26.77 -7.88 3.69
N PHE A 54 -26.28 -9.05 4.09
CA PHE A 54 -24.86 -9.38 4.05
C PHE A 54 -24.32 -9.33 2.62
N ALA A 55 -25.07 -9.87 1.68
CA ALA A 55 -24.74 -9.89 0.26
C ALA A 55 -24.68 -8.49 -0.35
N ALA A 56 -25.68 -7.64 -0.06
CA ALA A 56 -25.75 -6.28 -0.56
C ALA A 56 -24.58 -5.42 -0.02
N LYS A 57 -24.20 -5.65 1.24
CA LYS A 57 -23.06 -5.00 1.87
C LYS A 57 -21.76 -5.37 1.17
N PHE A 58 -21.56 -6.65 0.86
CA PHE A 58 -20.36 -7.12 0.15
C PHE A 58 -20.24 -6.51 -1.25
N ASP A 59 -21.32 -6.50 -2.04
CA ASP A 59 -21.31 -5.85 -3.37
C ASP A 59 -20.92 -4.37 -3.26
N SER A 60 -21.46 -3.64 -2.27
CA SER A 60 -21.13 -2.24 -2.04
C SER A 60 -19.65 -2.01 -1.71
N VAL A 61 -19.05 -2.90 -0.91
CA VAL A 61 -17.61 -2.82 -0.57
C VAL A 61 -16.75 -3.10 -1.80
N LEU A 62 -17.09 -4.14 -2.56
CA LEU A 62 -16.36 -4.47 -3.78
C LEU A 62 -16.43 -3.35 -4.83
N ASP A 63 -17.59 -2.72 -4.99
CA ASP A 63 -17.77 -1.59 -5.90
C ASP A 63 -16.89 -0.39 -5.48
N LYS A 64 -16.78 -0.11 -4.18
CA LYS A 64 -15.90 0.93 -3.65
C LYS A 64 -14.43 0.63 -3.92
N LEU A 65 -13.96 -0.60 -3.64
CA LEU A 65 -12.59 -1.02 -3.91
C LEU A 65 -12.23 -0.90 -5.40
N GLY A 66 -13.12 -1.34 -6.29
CA GLY A 66 -12.90 -1.23 -7.74
C GLY A 66 -12.91 0.20 -8.29
N ALA A 67 -13.52 1.16 -7.55
CA ALA A 67 -13.56 2.58 -7.91
C ALA A 67 -12.35 3.38 -7.36
N ALA A 68 -11.56 2.80 -6.47
CA ALA A 68 -10.53 3.49 -5.69
C ALA A 68 -9.19 3.66 -6.44
N ASN A 69 -9.17 3.61 -7.78
CA ASN A 69 -7.94 3.71 -8.57
C ASN A 69 -7.58 5.18 -8.91
N VAL A 70 -7.54 6.03 -7.87
CA VAL A 70 -7.25 7.47 -8.02
C VAL A 70 -6.20 7.89 -7.00
N GLU A 71 -5.09 8.46 -7.44
CA GLU A 71 -4.16 9.17 -6.58
C GLU A 71 -4.44 10.67 -6.54
N ILE A 72 -4.01 11.32 -5.47
CA ILE A 72 -4.11 12.76 -5.27
C ILE A 72 -2.71 13.34 -5.31
N ASP A 73 -2.46 14.21 -6.27
CA ASP A 73 -1.27 15.03 -6.31
C ASP A 73 -1.56 16.35 -5.57
N ILE A 74 -0.83 16.59 -4.49
CA ILE A 74 -0.98 17.76 -3.64
C ILE A 74 0.11 18.76 -4.00
N VAL A 75 -0.29 19.99 -4.30
CA VAL A 75 0.62 21.12 -4.59
C VAL A 75 0.43 22.19 -3.54
N ASP A 76 1.51 22.52 -2.85
CA ASP A 76 1.53 23.51 -1.79
C ASP A 76 2.24 24.80 -2.21
N VAL A 77 1.70 25.88 -1.73
CA VAL A 77 2.30 27.21 -1.76
C VAL A 77 2.90 27.47 -0.39
N CYS A 78 4.22 27.52 -0.31
CA CYS A 78 4.97 27.66 0.94
C CYS A 78 5.71 29.00 1.02
N VAL A 79 5.75 29.55 2.22
CA VAL A 79 6.57 30.71 2.60
C VAL A 79 7.40 30.35 3.84
N LEU A 80 8.36 31.16 4.23
CA LEU A 80 9.09 30.94 5.48
C LEU A 80 8.12 30.94 6.69
N SER A 81 8.39 30.13 7.70
CA SER A 81 7.53 29.99 8.89
C SER A 81 7.33 31.31 9.64
N ASN A 82 8.36 32.19 9.64
CA ASN A 82 8.30 33.53 10.23
C ASN A 82 7.74 34.62 9.31
N ASP A 83 7.34 34.29 8.08
CA ASP A 83 6.75 35.24 7.13
C ASP A 83 5.39 35.75 7.66
N LYS A 84 5.00 36.96 7.23
CA LYS A 84 3.74 37.61 7.67
C LYS A 84 2.52 37.07 6.94
N ALA A 85 2.67 36.55 5.74
CA ALA A 85 1.57 36.00 4.96
C ALA A 85 0.93 34.79 5.67
N GLN A 86 -0.40 34.78 5.77
CA GLN A 86 -1.18 33.69 6.34
C GLN A 86 -2.02 32.99 5.27
N ASN A 87 -2.18 33.59 4.13
CA ASN A 87 -2.95 33.09 3.00
C ASN A 87 -2.41 33.66 1.69
N LEU A 88 -2.95 33.17 0.58
CA LEU A 88 -2.48 33.54 -0.76
C LEU A 88 -2.67 35.03 -1.07
N ASN A 89 -3.71 35.69 -0.55
CA ASN A 89 -3.92 37.13 -0.80
C ASN A 89 -2.85 37.99 -0.16
N ASP A 90 -2.33 37.59 1.01
CA ASP A 90 -1.22 38.29 1.67
C ASP A 90 0.06 38.19 0.83
N ALA A 91 0.22 37.09 0.10
CA ALA A 91 1.38 36.81 -0.77
C ALA A 91 1.18 37.28 -2.23
N ALA A 92 0.09 38.01 -2.56
CA ALA A 92 -0.23 38.41 -3.94
C ALA A 92 0.85 39.24 -4.64
N ASN A 93 1.75 39.86 -3.89
CA ASN A 93 2.89 40.65 -4.41
C ASN A 93 4.22 39.92 -4.31
N TYR A 94 4.24 38.69 -3.84
CA TYR A 94 5.47 37.92 -3.67
C TYR A 94 6.03 37.46 -5.01
N LYS A 95 7.32 37.21 -5.06
CA LYS A 95 7.98 36.52 -6.15
C LYS A 95 7.98 35.04 -5.84
N PHE A 96 7.31 34.30 -6.68
CA PHE A 96 7.19 32.85 -6.58
C PHE A 96 8.35 32.17 -7.31
N ALA A 97 8.71 30.99 -6.83
CA ALA A 97 9.68 30.11 -7.50
C ALA A 97 9.19 28.66 -7.56
N ILE A 98 9.72 27.93 -8.54
CA ILE A 98 9.49 26.50 -8.74
C ILE A 98 10.81 25.80 -9.07
N ASN A 99 10.85 24.48 -8.86
CA ASN A 99 11.90 23.64 -9.41
C ASN A 99 11.45 23.11 -10.78
N SER A 100 12.02 23.60 -11.87
CA SER A 100 11.58 23.25 -13.23
C SER A 100 11.89 21.80 -13.64
N THR A 101 12.85 21.12 -12.99
CA THR A 101 13.17 19.71 -13.26
C THR A 101 12.23 18.75 -12.52
N ALA A 102 11.65 19.19 -11.40
CA ALA A 102 10.68 18.42 -10.61
C ALA A 102 9.22 18.86 -10.86
N SER A 103 8.99 19.93 -11.60
CA SER A 103 7.65 20.45 -11.89
C SER A 103 6.90 19.55 -12.85
N ASN A 104 5.66 19.26 -12.50
CA ASN A 104 4.70 18.55 -13.34
C ASN A 104 3.57 19.49 -13.85
N ALA A 105 2.60 18.95 -14.58
CA ALA A 105 1.48 19.72 -15.11
C ALA A 105 0.68 20.41 -13.99
N ASN A 106 0.55 19.79 -12.82
CA ASN A 106 -0.22 20.32 -11.69
C ASN A 106 0.44 21.54 -11.04
N ILE A 107 1.77 21.64 -11.04
CA ILE A 107 2.51 22.85 -10.63
C ILE A 107 2.11 24.02 -11.55
N ASN A 108 2.10 23.80 -12.87
CA ASN A 108 1.73 24.85 -13.83
C ASN A 108 0.25 25.27 -13.66
N THR A 109 -0.65 24.31 -13.50
CA THR A 109 -2.06 24.58 -13.22
C THR A 109 -2.26 25.34 -11.91
N SER A 110 -1.45 25.03 -10.89
CA SER A 110 -1.45 25.77 -9.62
C SER A 110 -0.98 27.21 -9.81
N ILE A 111 0.05 27.48 -10.62
CA ILE A 111 0.50 28.85 -10.94
C ILE A 111 -0.60 29.65 -11.66
N GLU A 112 -1.34 29.03 -12.56
CA GLU A 112 -2.50 29.67 -13.21
C GLU A 112 -3.62 29.96 -12.19
N SER A 113 -3.90 29.05 -11.28
CA SER A 113 -4.87 29.21 -10.20
C SER A 113 -4.45 30.35 -9.25
N ILE A 114 -3.18 30.40 -8.84
CA ILE A 114 -2.60 31.49 -8.03
C ILE A 114 -2.79 32.83 -8.75
N SER A 115 -2.51 32.88 -10.05
CA SER A 115 -2.67 34.10 -10.84
C SER A 115 -4.13 34.57 -10.89
N SER A 116 -5.06 33.64 -11.05
CA SER A 116 -6.51 33.91 -11.04
C SER A 116 -7.02 34.39 -9.68
N GLU A 117 -6.64 33.68 -8.59
CA GLU A 117 -7.09 33.99 -7.23
C GLU A 117 -6.52 35.32 -6.72
N THR A 118 -5.29 35.67 -7.07
CA THR A 118 -4.67 36.94 -6.67
C THR A 118 -5.00 38.12 -7.59
N GLY A 119 -5.57 37.83 -8.75
CA GLY A 119 -5.82 38.86 -9.80
C GLY A 119 -4.52 39.38 -10.44
N LYS A 120 -3.42 38.67 -10.32
CA LYS A 120 -2.11 39.06 -10.85
C LYS A 120 -1.48 37.93 -11.67
N THR A 121 -0.84 38.30 -12.76
CA THR A 121 -0.07 37.34 -13.54
C THR A 121 1.19 36.93 -12.78
N ILE A 122 1.23 35.70 -12.28
CA ILE A 122 2.40 35.14 -11.61
C ILE A 122 3.32 34.50 -12.66
N LYS A 123 4.58 34.94 -12.67
CA LYS A 123 5.66 34.31 -13.45
C LYS A 123 6.70 33.82 -12.46
N PRO A 124 6.73 32.51 -12.16
CA PRO A 124 7.68 32.00 -11.18
C PRO A 124 9.11 32.09 -11.70
N THR A 125 10.03 32.28 -10.78
CA THR A 125 11.46 32.07 -11.05
C THR A 125 11.75 30.58 -11.07
N GLU A 126 12.40 30.12 -12.12
CA GLU A 126 12.72 28.69 -12.26
C GLU A 126 14.10 28.39 -11.73
N TYR A 127 14.20 27.35 -10.91
CA TYR A 127 15.44 26.74 -10.44
C TYR A 127 15.50 25.29 -10.93
N THR A 128 16.71 24.80 -11.20
CA THR A 128 16.94 23.45 -11.71
C THR A 128 17.36 22.47 -10.63
N ASN A 129 17.58 22.94 -9.40
CA ASN A 129 17.91 22.10 -8.25
C ASN A 129 17.34 22.68 -6.95
N TRP A 130 17.14 21.82 -5.96
CA TRP A 130 16.55 22.20 -4.68
C TRP A 130 17.47 23.09 -3.85
N SER A 131 18.80 22.84 -3.87
CA SER A 131 19.75 23.64 -3.10
C SER A 131 19.65 25.13 -3.44
N ASN A 132 19.63 25.48 -4.74
CA ASN A 132 19.50 26.87 -5.16
C ASN A 132 18.14 27.46 -4.82
N LEU A 133 17.04 26.67 -4.96
CA LEU A 133 15.68 27.14 -4.67
C LEU A 133 15.51 27.38 -3.17
N VAL A 134 15.90 26.41 -2.33
CA VAL A 134 15.77 26.52 -0.86
C VAL A 134 16.64 27.65 -0.31
N ASN A 135 17.88 27.75 -0.76
CA ASN A 135 18.78 28.85 -0.36
C ASN A 135 18.23 30.24 -0.78
N ALA A 136 17.62 30.34 -1.96
CA ALA A 136 16.99 31.57 -2.41
C ALA A 136 15.75 31.94 -1.58
N LEU A 137 14.98 30.94 -1.13
CA LEU A 137 13.87 31.15 -0.21
C LEU A 137 14.37 31.61 1.18
N TYR A 138 15.42 30.98 1.71
CA TYR A 138 16.00 31.35 3.00
C TYR A 138 16.63 32.76 2.98
N ASP A 139 17.28 33.19 1.86
CA ASP A 139 17.75 34.54 1.69
C ASP A 139 16.62 35.59 1.64
N ASN A 140 15.43 35.20 1.25
CA ASN A 140 14.19 35.99 1.23
C ASN A 140 14.29 37.38 0.57
N LYS A 141 15.25 37.58 -0.32
CA LYS A 141 15.45 38.85 -1.03
C LYS A 141 14.83 38.83 -2.42
N ASN A 142 15.04 37.71 -3.13
CA ASN A 142 14.65 37.58 -4.53
C ASN A 142 13.37 36.77 -4.74
N ILE A 143 13.08 35.81 -3.86
CA ILE A 143 11.85 35.05 -3.81
C ILE A 143 11.33 35.01 -2.38
N GLN A 144 10.01 34.97 -2.21
CA GLN A 144 9.33 34.91 -0.91
C GLN A 144 8.41 33.71 -0.78
N ALA A 145 8.04 33.09 -1.90
CA ALA A 145 7.17 31.92 -1.92
C ALA A 145 7.68 30.88 -2.92
N ILE A 146 7.45 29.61 -2.60
CA ILE A 146 7.69 28.48 -3.51
C ILE A 146 6.42 27.71 -3.76
N VAL A 147 6.31 27.06 -4.92
CA VAL A 147 5.22 26.15 -5.26
C VAL A 147 5.84 24.79 -5.51
N ILE A 148 5.46 23.81 -4.69
CA ILE A 148 6.07 22.47 -4.69
C ILE A 148 5.01 21.38 -4.53
N ASN A 149 5.29 20.19 -5.03
CA ASN A 149 4.49 19.01 -4.67
C ASN A 149 4.76 18.64 -3.20
N HIS A 150 3.72 18.41 -2.44
CA HIS A 150 3.78 18.03 -1.02
C HIS A 150 4.72 16.83 -0.78
N SER A 151 4.62 15.82 -1.64
CA SER A 151 5.48 14.63 -1.58
C SER A 151 6.99 14.92 -1.73
N MET A 152 7.38 16.11 -2.16
CA MET A 152 8.79 16.50 -2.26
C MET A 152 9.37 17.03 -0.96
N MET A 153 8.56 17.41 0.03
CA MET A 153 9.03 18.01 1.28
C MET A 153 10.03 17.10 2.01
N SER A 154 9.64 15.86 2.29
CA SER A 154 10.51 14.88 2.97
C SER A 154 11.74 14.48 2.14
N ILE A 155 11.67 14.59 0.81
CA ILE A 155 12.82 14.38 -0.07
C ILE A 155 13.81 15.54 0.07
N ILE A 156 13.32 16.79 0.06
CA ILE A 156 14.14 18.00 0.27
C ILE A 156 14.77 17.97 1.65
N SER A 157 14.06 17.52 2.67
CA SER A 157 14.55 17.42 4.06
C SER A 157 15.73 16.45 4.23
N GLN A 158 15.99 15.57 3.27
CA GLN A 158 17.21 14.74 3.28
C GLN A 158 18.50 15.58 3.06
N GLU A 159 18.40 16.67 2.32
CA GLU A 159 19.49 17.62 2.12
C GLU A 159 19.42 18.81 3.10
N PHE A 160 18.21 19.22 3.47
CA PHE A 160 17.91 20.33 4.37
C PHE A 160 17.05 19.83 5.55
N PRO A 161 17.64 19.28 6.61
CA PRO A 161 16.88 18.62 7.70
C PRO A 161 15.81 19.50 8.37
N ASP A 162 16.03 20.81 8.43
CA ASP A 162 15.10 21.78 9.03
C ASP A 162 14.10 22.37 8.03
N PHE A 163 14.02 21.83 6.79
CA PHE A 163 13.22 22.45 5.72
C PHE A 163 11.75 22.55 6.08
N GLU A 164 11.13 21.47 6.53
CA GLU A 164 9.71 21.43 6.87
C GLU A 164 9.36 22.38 8.02
N ASP A 165 10.20 22.46 9.05
CA ASP A 165 10.05 23.38 10.19
C ASP A 165 10.27 24.85 9.79
N SER A 166 11.06 25.08 8.73
CA SER A 166 11.43 26.42 8.24
C SER A 166 10.36 27.06 7.37
N ILE A 167 9.36 26.32 6.94
CA ILE A 167 8.31 26.80 6.05
C ILE A 167 6.93 26.69 6.70
N LYS A 168 5.96 27.37 6.13
CA LYS A 168 4.53 27.16 6.37
C LYS A 168 3.76 27.18 5.06
N ILE A 169 2.74 26.34 4.99
CA ILE A 169 1.82 26.26 3.86
C ILE A 169 0.76 27.35 4.00
N ILE A 170 0.59 28.18 2.97
CA ILE A 170 -0.43 29.24 2.92
C ILE A 170 -1.58 28.94 1.96
N LYS A 171 -1.41 27.94 1.10
CA LYS A 171 -2.43 27.42 0.19
C LYS A 171 -2.07 26.03 -0.29
N THR A 172 -3.08 25.18 -0.42
CA THR A 172 -2.97 23.81 -0.97
C THR A 172 -3.95 23.65 -2.14
N TYR A 173 -3.49 22.96 -3.19
CA TYR A 173 -4.29 22.50 -4.31
C TYR A 173 -4.24 20.98 -4.39
N GLU A 174 -5.38 20.33 -4.62
CA GLU A 174 -5.48 18.88 -4.75
C GLU A 174 -5.92 18.51 -6.17
N TYR A 175 -5.17 17.66 -6.85
CA TYR A 175 -5.45 17.17 -8.20
C TYR A 175 -5.65 15.65 -8.16
N LYS A 176 -6.82 15.20 -8.62
CA LYS A 176 -7.13 13.78 -8.70
C LYS A 176 -6.65 13.23 -10.02
N GLU A 177 -5.80 12.24 -9.97
CA GLU A 177 -5.24 11.55 -11.12
C GLU A 177 -5.63 10.08 -11.07
N LYS A 178 -6.17 9.58 -12.19
CA LYS A 178 -6.43 8.14 -12.31
C LYS A 178 -5.10 7.43 -12.52
N VAL A 179 -4.85 6.39 -11.72
CA VAL A 179 -3.69 5.53 -11.94
C VAL A 179 -3.99 4.68 -13.17
N GLU A 180 -3.26 4.91 -14.26
CA GLU A 180 -3.38 4.14 -15.49
C GLU A 180 -2.34 3.02 -15.47
N LEU A 181 -2.82 1.81 -15.20
CA LEU A 181 -2.06 0.58 -15.41
C LEU A 181 -2.80 -0.24 -16.45
N ASP A 182 -2.06 -0.92 -17.30
CA ASP A 182 -2.63 -1.88 -18.23
C ASP A 182 -3.44 -2.92 -17.45
N ALA A 183 -4.72 -3.07 -17.83
CA ALA A 183 -5.60 -4.01 -17.15
C ALA A 183 -5.08 -5.43 -17.38
N SER A 184 -4.68 -6.09 -16.30
CA SER A 184 -4.31 -7.51 -16.39
C SER A 184 -5.54 -8.36 -16.68
N ASN A 185 -5.45 -9.24 -17.69
CA ASN A 185 -6.48 -10.20 -18.05
C ASN A 185 -6.24 -11.57 -17.38
N VAL A 186 -5.54 -11.58 -16.25
CA VAL A 186 -5.20 -12.80 -15.51
C VAL A 186 -6.44 -13.44 -14.90
N ASN A 187 -6.60 -14.74 -15.08
CA ASN A 187 -7.57 -15.52 -14.34
C ASN A 187 -6.98 -15.92 -12.98
N VAL A 188 -7.22 -15.10 -11.96
CA VAL A 188 -6.67 -15.27 -10.61
C VAL A 188 -7.00 -16.60 -9.91
N LYS A 189 -7.87 -17.45 -10.49
CA LYS A 189 -8.16 -18.82 -10.00
C LYS A 189 -7.19 -19.86 -10.52
N ARG A 190 -6.45 -19.57 -11.61
CA ARG A 190 -5.60 -20.54 -12.29
C ARG A 190 -4.25 -19.98 -12.66
N ASP A 191 -4.23 -18.76 -13.21
CA ASP A 191 -3.00 -18.19 -13.74
C ASP A 191 -2.19 -17.55 -12.62
N PRO A 192 -0.86 -17.67 -12.63
CA PRO A 192 0.01 -16.94 -11.72
C PRO A 192 -0.11 -15.43 -11.95
N PHE A 193 0.03 -14.64 -10.89
CA PHE A 193 -0.01 -13.18 -10.98
C PHE A 193 0.84 -12.53 -9.87
N ILE A 194 1.18 -11.26 -10.08
CA ILE A 194 2.02 -10.48 -9.18
C ILE A 194 1.26 -9.27 -8.67
N ILE A 195 1.25 -9.09 -7.34
CA ILE A 195 0.72 -7.90 -6.67
C ILE A 195 1.89 -7.12 -6.07
N TYR A 196 1.99 -5.83 -6.41
CA TYR A 196 2.87 -4.91 -5.71
C TYR A 196 2.17 -4.37 -4.46
N VAL A 197 2.77 -4.59 -3.29
CA VAL A 197 2.31 -4.02 -2.01
C VAL A 197 3.19 -2.82 -1.68
N SER A 198 2.58 -1.63 -1.71
CA SER A 198 3.19 -0.35 -1.37
C SER A 198 2.70 0.10 0.00
N GLY A 199 3.60 0.18 0.98
CA GLY A 199 3.30 0.82 2.26
C GLY A 199 3.81 2.25 2.27
N ILE A 200 2.93 3.20 2.58
CA ILE A 200 3.29 4.62 2.69
C ILE A 200 3.25 5.08 4.14
N SER A 201 4.13 6.01 4.49
CA SER A 201 4.11 6.71 5.77
C SER A 201 4.25 8.21 5.56
N SER A 202 3.81 9.01 6.54
CA SER A 202 4.19 10.40 6.69
C SER A 202 5.25 10.52 7.78
N ASP A 203 6.23 11.37 7.56
CA ASP A 203 7.28 11.63 8.55
C ASP A 203 6.78 12.53 9.70
N ASP A 204 5.70 13.28 9.49
CA ASP A 204 5.09 14.23 10.42
C ASP A 204 4.11 13.60 11.44
N GLY A 205 3.88 12.29 11.38
CA GLY A 205 3.00 11.57 12.29
C GLY A 205 1.50 11.83 12.07
N GLU A 206 1.12 12.65 11.11
CA GLU A 206 -0.24 12.74 10.62
C GLU A 206 -0.51 11.58 9.63
N ASP A 207 -1.74 11.06 9.66
CA ASP A 207 -2.16 10.02 8.73
C ASP A 207 -2.12 10.56 7.29
N THR A 208 -1.06 10.23 6.55
CA THR A 208 -1.00 10.51 5.12
C THR A 208 -2.26 9.99 4.46
N LYS A 209 -3.00 10.86 3.79
CA LYS A 209 -4.18 10.42 3.04
C LYS A 209 -3.77 9.30 2.10
N LEU A 210 -4.38 8.15 2.21
CA LEU A 210 -4.01 6.95 1.46
C LEU A 210 -3.90 7.21 -0.07
N ALA A 211 -4.75 8.07 -0.59
CA ALA A 211 -4.73 8.43 -2.00
C ALA A 211 -3.60 9.40 -2.38
N SER A 212 -2.93 10.07 -1.43
CA SER A 212 -1.88 11.05 -1.75
C SER A 212 -0.63 10.35 -2.29
N LYS A 213 0.05 10.97 -3.25
CA LYS A 213 1.40 10.58 -3.64
C LYS A 213 2.32 10.78 -2.45
N ALA A 214 3.10 9.76 -2.11
CA ALA A 214 3.98 9.76 -0.95
C ALA A 214 5.13 8.75 -1.14
N LEU A 215 6.15 8.85 -0.29
CA LEU A 215 7.24 7.86 -0.24
C LEU A 215 6.70 6.45 -0.04
N SER A 216 7.20 5.50 -0.83
CA SER A 216 6.91 4.08 -0.65
C SER A 216 7.93 3.44 0.29
N ASP A 217 7.58 3.33 1.56
CA ASP A 217 8.44 2.80 2.61
C ASP A 217 8.48 1.28 2.65
N VAL A 218 7.43 0.64 2.15
CA VAL A 218 7.33 -0.81 2.01
C VAL A 218 7.17 -1.14 0.54
N ASN A 219 8.08 -1.96 0.01
CA ASN A 219 8.07 -2.38 -1.38
C ASN A 219 8.16 -3.90 -1.42
N ILE A 220 7.02 -4.58 -1.51
CA ILE A 220 6.93 -6.04 -1.52
C ILE A 220 6.20 -6.50 -2.79
N LEU A 221 6.80 -7.43 -3.52
CA LEU A 221 6.14 -8.15 -4.60
C LEU A 221 5.59 -9.46 -4.06
N ALA A 222 4.27 -9.64 -4.12
CA ALA A 222 3.61 -10.91 -3.81
C ALA A 222 3.37 -11.66 -5.12
N VAL A 223 4.19 -12.68 -5.38
CA VAL A 223 4.06 -13.57 -6.53
C VAL A 223 3.21 -14.76 -6.12
N ILE A 224 2.06 -14.92 -6.75
CA ILE A 224 1.01 -15.85 -6.34
C ILE A 224 0.74 -16.85 -7.45
N ASN A 225 0.80 -18.14 -7.11
CA ASN A 225 0.34 -19.20 -8.00
C ASN A 225 -0.84 -19.94 -7.34
N PRO A 226 -2.07 -19.75 -7.84
CA PRO A 226 -3.26 -20.32 -7.24
C PRO A 226 -3.39 -21.84 -7.43
N GLU A 227 -2.79 -22.41 -8.47
CA GLU A 227 -2.83 -23.85 -8.71
C GLU A 227 -1.97 -24.62 -7.71
N THR A 228 -0.75 -24.11 -7.44
CA THR A 228 0.17 -24.73 -6.48
C THR A 228 -0.04 -24.25 -5.05
N LYS A 229 -0.92 -23.26 -4.82
CA LYS A 229 -1.13 -22.61 -3.52
C LYS A 229 0.15 -22.04 -2.93
N GLN A 230 1.00 -21.47 -3.77
CA GLN A 230 2.28 -20.91 -3.38
C GLN A 230 2.25 -19.38 -3.48
N VAL A 231 2.81 -18.71 -2.48
CA VAL A 231 3.05 -17.27 -2.45
C VAL A 231 4.52 -17.04 -2.11
N LEU A 232 5.20 -16.23 -2.91
CA LEU A 232 6.52 -15.72 -2.59
C LEU A 232 6.44 -14.21 -2.39
N LEU A 233 6.84 -13.74 -1.22
CA LEU A 233 6.95 -12.32 -0.91
C LEU A 233 8.42 -11.89 -1.11
N VAL A 234 8.65 -11.02 -2.08
CA VAL A 234 9.98 -10.45 -2.38
C VAL A 234 10.04 -9.02 -1.92
N THR A 235 10.92 -8.71 -0.98
CA THR A 235 11.10 -7.37 -0.42
C THR A 235 12.29 -6.67 -1.06
N THR A 236 12.05 -5.44 -1.54
CA THR A 236 13.09 -4.53 -2.03
C THR A 236 13.24 -3.38 -1.04
N PRO A 237 14.45 -3.12 -0.48
CA PRO A 237 14.68 -2.04 0.46
C PRO A 237 14.28 -0.68 -0.13
N ARG A 238 13.64 0.19 0.68
CA ARG A 238 13.17 1.51 0.26
C ARG A 238 14.27 2.41 -0.30
N ASP A 239 15.46 2.30 0.27
CA ASP A 239 16.63 3.11 -0.10
C ASP A 239 17.45 2.49 -1.24
N SER A 240 16.95 1.44 -1.92
CA SER A 240 17.61 0.85 -3.09
C SER A 240 17.83 1.91 -4.18
N TYR A 241 19.10 2.12 -4.54
CA TYR A 241 19.51 3.05 -5.58
C TYR A 241 19.39 2.36 -6.93
N ILE A 242 18.26 2.57 -7.57
CA ILE A 242 17.86 1.91 -8.81
C ILE A 242 17.36 2.95 -9.82
N LYS A 243 17.17 2.53 -11.05
CA LYS A 243 16.63 3.38 -12.10
C LYS A 243 15.14 3.61 -11.89
N ILE A 244 14.73 4.87 -11.71
CA ILE A 244 13.32 5.28 -11.60
C ILE A 244 13.01 6.38 -12.62
N SER A 245 11.74 6.73 -12.76
CA SER A 245 11.29 7.90 -13.53
C SER A 245 10.35 8.78 -12.71
N ASN A 246 10.31 10.08 -12.99
CA ASN A 246 9.31 10.99 -12.43
C ASN A 246 8.10 11.18 -13.37
N SER A 247 7.10 11.92 -12.91
CA SER A 247 5.87 12.21 -13.68
C SER A 247 6.13 13.08 -14.93
N SER A 248 7.29 13.72 -15.04
CA SER A 248 7.71 14.54 -16.21
C SER A 248 8.57 13.76 -17.21
N GLY A 249 8.81 12.46 -16.97
CA GLY A 249 9.60 11.60 -17.85
C GLY A 249 11.11 11.70 -17.65
N VAL A 250 11.59 12.40 -16.63
CA VAL A 250 13.01 12.39 -16.25
C VAL A 250 13.33 11.03 -15.64
N THR A 251 14.33 10.37 -16.15
CA THR A 251 14.75 9.03 -15.73
C THR A 251 16.22 9.06 -15.27
N GLY A 252 16.50 8.36 -14.18
CA GLY A 252 17.86 8.29 -13.61
C GLY A 252 17.90 7.37 -12.40
N TYR A 253 19.06 7.33 -11.74
CA TYR A 253 19.23 6.54 -10.51
C TYR A 253 18.82 7.36 -9.29
N ASP A 254 17.95 6.77 -8.48
CA ASP A 254 17.38 7.38 -7.28
C ASP A 254 16.91 6.30 -6.32
N LYS A 255 16.44 6.67 -5.12
CA LYS A 255 15.86 5.72 -4.17
C LYS A 255 14.51 5.18 -4.69
N LEU A 256 14.29 3.88 -4.54
CA LEU A 256 12.99 3.27 -4.86
C LEU A 256 11.82 3.99 -4.15
N ALA A 257 11.99 4.36 -2.87
CA ALA A 257 10.95 5.07 -2.13
C ALA A 257 10.49 6.35 -2.81
N HIS A 258 11.41 7.08 -3.47
CA HIS A 258 11.11 8.33 -4.15
C HIS A 258 10.20 8.14 -5.38
N ALA A 259 10.21 6.95 -6.00
CA ALA A 259 9.29 6.64 -7.09
C ALA A 259 7.82 6.79 -6.65
N GLY A 260 7.47 6.40 -5.41
CA GLY A 260 6.13 6.57 -4.85
C GLY A 260 5.66 8.03 -4.73
N SER A 261 6.59 8.97 -4.56
CA SER A 261 6.30 10.41 -4.54
C SER A 261 5.90 10.96 -5.91
N TYR A 262 6.21 10.23 -6.97
CA TYR A 262 5.77 10.56 -8.33
C TYR A 262 4.51 9.79 -8.76
N GLY A 263 4.16 8.72 -8.05
CA GLY A 263 2.99 7.88 -8.27
C GLY A 263 3.26 6.40 -8.06
N VAL A 264 2.24 5.63 -7.74
CA VAL A 264 2.36 4.17 -7.57
C VAL A 264 2.79 3.48 -8.88
N ASP A 265 2.36 4.00 -10.02
CA ASP A 265 2.78 3.56 -11.36
C ASP A 265 4.30 3.68 -11.56
N LYS A 266 4.93 4.72 -10.98
CA LYS A 266 6.39 4.91 -11.06
C LYS A 266 7.16 3.91 -10.20
N SER A 267 6.61 3.53 -9.05
CA SER A 267 7.16 2.44 -8.25
C SER A 267 7.05 1.09 -8.97
N ILE A 268 5.92 0.83 -9.63
CA ILE A 268 5.71 -0.37 -10.45
C ILE A 268 6.70 -0.41 -11.60
N GLU A 269 6.80 0.65 -12.40
CA GLU A 269 7.76 0.79 -13.50
C GLU A 269 9.19 0.49 -13.05
N ALA A 270 9.60 1.03 -11.90
CA ALA A 270 10.93 0.83 -11.34
C ALA A 270 11.20 -0.64 -10.99
N LEU A 271 10.25 -1.33 -10.35
CA LEU A 271 10.36 -2.74 -9.96
C LEU A 271 10.27 -3.68 -11.17
N GLU A 272 9.43 -3.39 -12.14
CA GLU A 272 9.36 -4.13 -13.40
C GLU A 272 10.69 -4.08 -14.16
N ASN A 273 11.30 -2.89 -14.24
CA ASN A 273 12.61 -2.71 -14.85
C ASN A 273 13.73 -3.41 -14.05
N LEU A 274 13.66 -3.40 -12.71
CA LEU A 274 14.67 -4.02 -11.87
C LEU A 274 14.71 -5.55 -12.04
N TYR A 275 13.55 -6.18 -12.07
CA TYR A 275 13.42 -7.65 -12.09
C TYR A 275 13.10 -8.24 -13.47
N GLY A 276 12.77 -7.42 -14.47
CA GLY A 276 12.37 -7.90 -15.79
C GLY A 276 11.05 -8.68 -15.78
N ILE A 277 10.09 -8.25 -14.99
CA ILE A 277 8.76 -8.88 -14.80
C ILE A 277 7.65 -7.90 -15.13
N ASN A 278 6.41 -8.39 -15.24
CA ASN A 278 5.22 -7.56 -15.28
C ASN A 278 4.45 -7.69 -13.96
N ILE A 279 3.95 -6.58 -13.44
CA ILE A 279 3.14 -6.50 -12.23
C ILE A 279 1.68 -6.33 -12.62
N ASP A 280 0.82 -7.28 -12.21
CA ASP A 280 -0.58 -7.32 -12.61
C ASP A 280 -1.45 -6.35 -11.80
N TYR A 281 -1.18 -6.27 -10.50
CA TYR A 281 -1.99 -5.50 -9.56
C TYR A 281 -1.13 -4.78 -8.54
N TYR A 282 -1.74 -3.78 -7.86
CA TYR A 282 -1.13 -3.18 -6.69
C TYR A 282 -2.12 -3.05 -5.53
N VAL A 283 -1.56 -2.96 -4.34
CA VAL A 283 -2.24 -2.59 -3.09
C VAL A 283 -1.40 -1.54 -2.40
N LYS A 284 -1.93 -0.35 -2.21
CA LYS A 284 -1.33 0.73 -1.44
C LYS A 284 -2.02 0.85 -0.09
N ILE A 285 -1.24 0.93 0.98
CA ILE A 285 -1.74 0.96 2.36
C ILE A 285 -0.86 1.88 3.21
N ASN A 286 -1.43 2.53 4.23
CA ASN A 286 -0.69 3.25 5.26
C ASN A 286 -0.67 2.47 6.59
N PHE A 287 0.04 2.97 7.61
CA PHE A 287 0.15 2.30 8.90
C PHE A 287 -1.20 2.19 9.61
N ALA A 288 -2.02 3.25 9.61
CA ALA A 288 -3.34 3.23 10.23
C ALA A 288 -4.26 2.21 9.56
N GLY A 289 -4.23 2.14 8.23
CA GLY A 289 -4.97 1.13 7.48
C GLY A 289 -4.52 -0.30 7.82
N SER A 290 -3.20 -0.52 7.91
CA SER A 290 -2.63 -1.82 8.31
C SER A 290 -3.07 -2.22 9.71
N GLN A 291 -3.01 -1.29 10.68
CA GLN A 291 -3.49 -1.51 12.04
C GLN A 291 -4.97 -1.90 12.06
N ALA A 292 -5.81 -1.10 11.41
CA ALA A 292 -7.26 -1.34 11.37
C ALA A 292 -7.63 -2.70 10.74
N VAL A 293 -6.91 -3.11 9.69
CA VAL A 293 -7.12 -4.42 9.05
C VAL A 293 -6.72 -5.56 9.99
N ILE A 294 -5.59 -5.44 10.68
CA ILE A 294 -5.14 -6.47 11.64
C ILE A 294 -6.16 -6.61 12.78
N ASP A 295 -6.68 -5.49 13.31
CA ASP A 295 -7.70 -5.50 14.35
C ASP A 295 -9.03 -6.10 13.86
N ALA A 296 -9.45 -5.77 12.64
CA ALA A 296 -10.63 -6.37 12.01
C ALA A 296 -10.50 -7.90 11.84
N LEU A 297 -9.29 -8.38 11.50
CA LEU A 297 -8.96 -9.81 11.45
C LEU A 297 -8.96 -10.47 12.84
N GLY A 298 -8.99 -9.67 13.92
CA GLY A 298 -8.90 -10.14 15.30
C GLY A 298 -7.49 -10.51 15.73
N GLY A 299 -6.51 -9.79 15.21
CA GLY A 299 -5.09 -10.01 15.42
C GLY A 299 -4.48 -11.03 14.46
N ILE A 300 -3.15 -11.01 14.41
CA ILE A 300 -2.34 -11.92 13.58
C ILE A 300 -1.23 -12.56 14.42
N THR A 301 -0.71 -13.66 13.95
CA THR A 301 0.54 -14.26 14.48
C THR A 301 1.69 -13.82 13.59
N ILE A 302 2.75 -13.26 14.19
CA ILE A 302 3.96 -12.82 13.49
C ILE A 302 5.12 -13.71 13.95
N GLU A 303 5.84 -14.31 12.99
CA GLU A 303 7.08 -15.04 13.26
C GLU A 303 8.25 -14.07 13.28
N SER A 304 8.83 -13.84 14.46
CA SER A 304 10.01 -12.99 14.61
C SER A 304 11.28 -13.80 14.44
N GLU A 305 12.21 -13.30 13.62
CA GLU A 305 13.54 -13.92 13.44
C GLU A 305 14.43 -13.81 14.70
N ILE A 306 14.23 -12.74 15.45
CA ILE A 306 15.05 -12.39 16.64
C ILE A 306 14.20 -11.86 17.77
N GLU A 307 14.69 -12.02 18.99
CA GLU A 307 14.09 -11.44 20.19
C GLU A 307 14.48 -9.97 20.33
N PHE A 308 13.51 -9.09 20.60
CA PHE A 308 13.76 -7.66 20.82
C PHE A 308 12.62 -6.97 21.55
N THR A 309 12.86 -5.74 21.97
CA THR A 309 11.84 -4.82 22.49
C THR A 309 11.87 -3.54 21.63
N ASN A 310 10.70 -3.06 21.20
CA ASN A 310 10.65 -1.85 20.37
C ASN A 310 11.02 -0.60 21.16
N GLY A 311 11.65 0.35 20.47
CA GLY A 311 11.87 1.69 20.96
C GLY A 311 10.62 2.56 20.87
N TRP A 312 10.63 3.70 21.58
CA TRP A 312 9.50 4.65 21.59
C TRP A 312 9.21 5.27 20.22
N GLU A 313 10.19 5.31 19.32
CA GLU A 313 10.00 5.81 17.94
C GLU A 313 9.16 4.87 17.08
N ALA A 314 9.18 3.58 17.38
CA ALA A 314 8.33 2.60 16.69
C ALA A 314 6.89 2.66 17.19
N ALA A 315 6.71 2.81 18.51
CA ALA A 315 5.41 2.99 19.15
C ALA A 315 5.59 3.61 20.55
N PRO A 316 4.61 4.37 21.05
CA PRO A 316 4.66 4.95 22.40
C PRO A 316 4.59 3.88 23.51
N VAL A 317 4.05 2.70 23.19
CA VAL A 317 3.98 1.55 24.08
C VAL A 317 5.14 0.60 23.78
N SER A 318 5.82 0.16 24.84
CA SER A 318 6.92 -0.81 24.71
C SER A 318 6.38 -2.24 24.71
N TYR A 319 6.63 -2.96 23.65
CA TYR A 319 6.29 -4.37 23.48
C TYR A 319 7.56 -5.21 23.42
N HIS A 320 7.52 -6.37 24.06
CA HIS A 320 8.56 -7.37 23.96
C HIS A 320 8.15 -8.45 22.95
N PHE A 321 9.04 -8.76 22.01
CA PHE A 321 8.85 -9.78 20.98
C PHE A 321 9.87 -10.90 21.20
N VAL A 322 9.38 -12.13 21.29
CA VAL A 322 10.23 -13.31 21.39
C VAL A 322 10.61 -13.81 20.00
N GLN A 323 11.73 -14.49 19.88
CA GLN A 323 12.04 -15.24 18.65
C GLN A 323 10.97 -16.32 18.41
N GLY A 324 10.43 -16.41 17.18
CA GLY A 324 9.30 -17.27 16.82
C GLY A 324 7.97 -16.57 16.89
N ALA A 325 6.91 -17.28 17.23
CA ALA A 325 5.53 -16.83 17.13
C ALA A 325 5.15 -15.78 18.19
N ASN A 326 4.59 -14.65 17.75
CA ASN A 326 4.07 -13.57 18.58
C ASN A 326 2.64 -13.25 18.15
N GLU A 327 1.70 -13.35 19.12
CA GLU A 327 0.32 -12.88 18.90
C GLU A 327 0.30 -11.36 19.01
N CYS A 328 -0.21 -10.70 17.94
CA CYS A 328 -0.22 -9.25 17.80
C CYS A 328 -1.61 -8.77 17.40
N ASP A 329 -2.11 -7.75 18.12
CA ASP A 329 -3.14 -6.85 17.61
C ASP A 329 -2.53 -5.83 16.63
N GLY A 330 -3.33 -4.91 16.13
CA GLY A 330 -2.87 -3.93 15.15
C GLY A 330 -1.76 -3.04 15.69
N GLU A 331 -1.87 -2.50 16.91
CA GLU A 331 -0.87 -1.59 17.49
C GLU A 331 0.48 -2.31 17.68
N LYS A 332 0.46 -3.49 18.29
CA LYS A 332 1.66 -4.30 18.50
C LYS A 332 2.30 -4.73 17.17
N ALA A 333 1.51 -5.07 16.15
CA ALA A 333 2.01 -5.42 14.83
C ALA A 333 2.67 -4.24 14.10
N ILE A 334 2.12 -3.02 14.25
CA ILE A 334 2.74 -1.80 13.69
C ILE A 334 4.03 -1.46 14.45
N ALA A 335 4.06 -1.61 15.79
CA ALA A 335 5.29 -1.45 16.57
C ALA A 335 6.41 -2.40 16.08
N PHE A 336 6.05 -3.67 15.79
CA PHE A 336 6.96 -4.66 15.20
C PHE A 336 7.48 -4.23 13.82
N ALA A 337 6.59 -3.76 12.95
CA ALA A 337 6.92 -3.37 11.58
C ALA A 337 7.76 -2.08 11.48
N ARG A 338 7.63 -1.18 12.46
CA ARG A 338 8.32 0.12 12.46
C ARG A 338 9.68 0.08 13.17
N GLU A 339 9.94 -0.93 13.99
CA GLU A 339 11.19 -1.02 14.74
C GLU A 339 12.39 -1.13 13.78
N ARG A 340 13.40 -0.32 14.04
CA ARG A 340 14.64 -0.23 13.26
C ARG A 340 15.88 -0.19 14.14
N LYS A 341 15.83 0.59 15.23
CA LYS A 341 17.01 0.92 16.05
C LYS A 341 17.45 -0.23 16.93
N ALA A 342 16.55 -1.16 17.27
CA ALA A 342 16.88 -2.37 18.02
C ALA A 342 17.81 -3.35 17.26
N PHE A 343 18.03 -3.12 15.97
CA PHE A 343 18.72 -4.09 15.12
C PHE A 343 20.04 -3.57 14.57
N ALA A 344 21.08 -4.41 14.60
CA ALA A 344 22.34 -4.12 13.92
C ALA A 344 22.19 -3.99 12.40
N ALA A 345 21.25 -4.75 11.80
CA ALA A 345 20.93 -4.69 10.37
C ALA A 345 20.00 -3.51 10.02
N GLY A 346 19.52 -2.73 11.02
CA GLY A 346 18.78 -1.51 10.82
C GLY A 346 17.57 -1.67 9.89
N ASP A 347 17.60 -0.97 8.77
CA ASP A 347 16.52 -0.92 7.79
C ASP A 347 16.25 -2.26 7.10
N PHE A 348 17.25 -3.07 6.87
CA PHE A 348 17.08 -4.41 6.30
C PHE A 348 16.23 -5.32 7.21
N GLN A 349 16.44 -5.25 8.56
CA GLN A 349 15.59 -6.00 9.48
C GLN A 349 14.18 -5.46 9.51
N ARG A 350 14.01 -4.13 9.45
CA ARG A 350 12.68 -3.52 9.36
C ARG A 350 11.92 -4.04 8.13
N GLY A 351 12.56 -4.13 6.97
CA GLY A 351 11.96 -4.70 5.76
C GLY A 351 11.50 -6.15 5.95
N ARG A 352 12.31 -7.00 6.59
CA ARG A 352 11.91 -8.39 6.92
C ARG A 352 10.75 -8.43 7.91
N ASN A 353 10.76 -7.56 8.91
CA ASN A 353 9.67 -7.44 9.87
C ASN A 353 8.35 -7.04 9.19
N GLN A 354 8.39 -6.08 8.26
CA GLN A 354 7.24 -5.68 7.46
C GLN A 354 6.71 -6.86 6.62
N THR A 355 7.60 -7.63 6.03
CA THR A 355 7.24 -8.84 5.28
C THR A 355 6.59 -9.90 6.19
N ALA A 356 7.09 -10.08 7.42
CA ALA A 356 6.50 -11.00 8.39
C ALA A 356 5.07 -10.57 8.80
N VAL A 357 4.81 -9.27 8.93
CA VAL A 357 3.45 -8.74 9.16
C VAL A 357 2.53 -9.05 7.98
N ILE A 358 2.95 -8.78 6.75
CA ILE A 358 2.17 -9.09 5.54
C ILE A 358 1.90 -10.59 5.44
N LYS A 359 2.89 -11.44 5.73
CA LYS A 359 2.73 -12.90 5.80
C LYS A 359 1.66 -13.29 6.82
N GLY A 360 1.71 -12.71 8.03
CA GLY A 360 0.72 -12.95 9.09
C GLY A 360 -0.71 -12.52 8.68
N ILE A 361 -0.85 -11.37 8.00
CA ILE A 361 -2.12 -10.90 7.44
C ILE A 361 -2.66 -11.91 6.42
N ILE A 362 -1.85 -12.35 5.46
CA ILE A 362 -2.27 -13.31 4.43
C ILE A 362 -2.68 -14.64 5.08
N GLN A 363 -1.89 -15.16 6.01
CA GLN A 363 -2.20 -16.41 6.73
C GLN A 363 -3.53 -16.32 7.47
N LYS A 364 -3.78 -15.21 8.17
CA LYS A 364 -5.04 -15.00 8.91
C LYS A 364 -6.23 -14.84 7.96
N ALA A 365 -6.08 -14.03 6.91
CA ALA A 365 -7.13 -13.79 5.91
C ALA A 365 -7.51 -15.04 5.11
N THR A 366 -6.58 -15.97 4.93
CA THR A 366 -6.82 -17.24 4.24
C THR A 366 -7.23 -18.39 5.18
N SER A 367 -7.27 -18.16 6.49
CA SER A 367 -7.67 -19.15 7.48
C SER A 367 -9.21 -19.24 7.60
N PRO A 368 -9.77 -20.37 8.09
CA PRO A 368 -11.22 -20.49 8.36
C PRO A 368 -11.76 -19.43 9.34
N ALA A 369 -10.92 -18.86 10.19
CA ALA A 369 -11.30 -17.83 11.16
C ALA A 369 -11.86 -16.56 10.50
N ILE A 370 -11.50 -16.28 9.24
CA ILE A 370 -12.01 -15.13 8.48
C ILE A 370 -13.54 -15.12 8.38
N LEU A 371 -14.18 -16.29 8.30
CA LEU A 371 -15.65 -16.39 8.14
C LEU A 371 -16.41 -15.71 9.27
N THR A 372 -15.90 -15.73 10.49
CA THR A 372 -16.53 -15.08 11.66
C THR A 372 -16.23 -13.58 11.73
N ARG A 373 -15.18 -13.10 11.06
CA ARG A 373 -14.71 -11.70 11.03
C ARG A 373 -15.00 -11.00 9.71
N TYR A 374 -15.57 -11.72 8.75
CA TYR A 374 -15.72 -11.28 7.37
C TYR A 374 -16.36 -9.89 7.24
N SER A 375 -17.47 -9.64 7.97
CA SER A 375 -18.15 -8.33 7.89
C SER A 375 -17.27 -7.19 8.41
N ALA A 376 -16.55 -7.40 9.52
CA ALA A 376 -15.66 -6.39 10.08
C ALA A 376 -14.50 -6.09 9.15
N VAL A 377 -13.91 -7.13 8.55
CA VAL A 377 -12.82 -6.97 7.58
C VAL A 377 -13.30 -6.22 6.34
N MET A 378 -14.46 -6.57 5.79
CA MET A 378 -15.02 -5.89 4.62
C MET A 378 -15.28 -4.41 4.88
N ASP A 379 -15.84 -4.06 6.03
CA ASP A 379 -16.08 -2.66 6.40
C ASP A 379 -14.80 -1.86 6.49
N THR A 380 -13.74 -2.45 7.03
CA THR A 380 -12.44 -1.80 7.20
C THR A 380 -11.68 -1.68 5.88
N VAL A 381 -11.65 -2.76 5.09
CA VAL A 381 -10.86 -2.84 3.85
C VAL A 381 -11.28 -1.80 2.83
N SER A 382 -12.60 -1.48 2.74
CA SER A 382 -13.11 -0.56 1.71
C SER A 382 -12.50 0.85 1.74
N ASP A 383 -12.05 1.28 2.92
CA ASP A 383 -11.57 2.65 3.14
C ASP A 383 -10.05 2.69 3.44
N MET A 384 -9.42 1.51 3.60
CA MET A 384 -8.03 1.37 4.07
C MET A 384 -7.05 0.89 2.99
N PHE A 385 -7.52 0.63 1.76
CA PHE A 385 -6.69 0.25 0.62
C PHE A 385 -6.98 1.09 -0.61
N LEU A 386 -5.92 1.38 -1.36
CA LEU A 386 -6.01 1.83 -2.75
C LEU A 386 -5.50 0.70 -3.64
N THR A 387 -6.30 0.25 -4.61
CA THR A 387 -5.94 -0.89 -5.47
C THR A 387 -6.60 -0.83 -6.84
N ASN A 388 -5.96 -1.43 -7.83
CA ASN A 388 -6.54 -1.70 -9.15
C ASN A 388 -7.10 -3.12 -9.30
N ILE A 389 -7.11 -3.94 -8.23
CA ILE A 389 -7.65 -5.31 -8.30
C ILE A 389 -9.15 -5.22 -8.55
N PRO A 390 -9.67 -5.79 -9.66
CA PRO A 390 -11.11 -5.78 -9.92
C PRO A 390 -11.89 -6.53 -8.85
N SER A 391 -13.08 -6.04 -8.53
CA SER A 391 -14.00 -6.69 -7.57
C SER A 391 -14.27 -8.16 -7.89
N SER A 392 -14.34 -8.48 -9.19
CA SER A 392 -14.51 -9.86 -9.67
C SER A 392 -13.31 -10.75 -9.32
N ALA A 393 -12.07 -10.23 -9.44
CA ALA A 393 -10.87 -10.97 -9.08
C ALA A 393 -10.81 -11.24 -7.56
N ILE A 394 -11.18 -10.26 -6.72
CA ILE A 394 -11.27 -10.43 -5.28
C ILE A 394 -12.29 -11.53 -4.94
N SER A 395 -13.49 -11.48 -5.55
CA SER A 395 -14.53 -12.50 -5.39
C SER A 395 -14.04 -13.89 -5.80
N ASP A 396 -13.29 -13.97 -6.90
CA ASP A 396 -12.74 -15.23 -7.41
C ASP A 396 -11.66 -15.82 -6.49
N LEU A 397 -10.82 -15.00 -5.86
CA LEU A 397 -9.86 -15.44 -4.84
C LEU A 397 -10.56 -15.97 -3.58
N VAL A 398 -11.62 -15.30 -3.13
CA VAL A 398 -12.45 -15.77 -2.00
C VAL A 398 -13.09 -17.12 -2.34
N LYS A 399 -13.66 -17.27 -3.54
CA LYS A 399 -14.20 -18.56 -4.00
C LYS A 399 -13.15 -19.67 -4.04
N LEU A 400 -11.96 -19.35 -4.56
CA LEU A 400 -10.87 -20.29 -4.63
C LEU A 400 -10.54 -20.83 -3.23
N GLN A 401 -10.41 -19.94 -2.25
CA GLN A 401 -10.10 -20.33 -0.87
C GLN A 401 -11.21 -21.13 -0.21
N LEU A 402 -12.48 -20.77 -0.43
CA LEU A 402 -13.64 -21.52 0.06
C LEU A 402 -13.82 -22.89 -0.63
N SER A 403 -13.40 -22.99 -1.89
CA SER A 403 -13.50 -24.25 -2.65
C SER A 403 -12.46 -25.27 -2.23
N ASN A 404 -11.27 -24.79 -1.90
CA ASN A 404 -10.11 -25.57 -1.50
C ASN A 404 -9.44 -24.91 -0.31
N SER A 405 -9.70 -25.42 0.89
CA SER A 405 -9.16 -24.91 2.16
C SER A 405 -7.71 -25.36 2.44
N THR A 406 -7.00 -25.92 1.45
CA THR A 406 -5.57 -26.23 1.59
C THR A 406 -4.81 -24.94 1.97
N PRO A 407 -3.95 -24.97 2.99
CA PRO A 407 -3.15 -23.83 3.37
C PRO A 407 -2.24 -23.37 2.22
N TRP A 408 -2.01 -22.06 2.15
CA TRP A 408 -1.04 -21.49 1.24
C TRP A 408 0.37 -21.67 1.78
N ASN A 409 1.30 -22.09 0.92
CA ASN A 409 2.72 -22.07 1.22
C ASN A 409 3.27 -20.66 0.97
N ILE A 410 3.48 -19.90 2.05
CA ILE A 410 3.92 -18.50 1.98
C ILE A 410 5.40 -18.44 2.38
N GLN A 411 6.24 -18.08 1.42
CA GLN A 411 7.68 -17.96 1.57
C GLN A 411 8.11 -16.50 1.38
N THR A 412 9.29 -16.15 1.86
CA THR A 412 9.82 -14.79 1.82
C THR A 412 11.23 -14.78 1.30
N TYR A 413 11.58 -13.75 0.54
CA TYR A 413 12.94 -13.44 0.14
C TYR A 413 13.13 -11.92 0.20
N SER A 414 14.25 -11.45 0.73
CA SER A 414 14.58 -10.02 0.78
C SER A 414 15.91 -9.80 0.10
N ILE A 415 15.94 -8.90 -0.88
CA ILE A 415 17.23 -8.51 -1.45
C ILE A 415 17.99 -7.66 -0.44
N SER A 416 19.30 -7.72 -0.50
CA SER A 416 20.22 -6.95 0.31
C SER A 416 21.13 -6.10 -0.57
N GLY A 417 22.01 -5.34 0.05
CA GLY A 417 22.92 -4.48 -0.68
C GLY A 417 23.94 -3.81 0.23
N LYS A 418 24.86 -3.08 -0.39
CA LYS A 418 25.84 -2.28 0.32
C LYS A 418 25.26 -0.88 0.59
N THR A 419 25.25 -0.48 1.86
CA THR A 419 24.94 0.91 2.23
C THR A 419 26.06 1.82 1.74
N ASP A 420 25.70 2.91 1.09
CA ASP A 420 26.57 3.98 0.65
C ASP A 420 25.96 5.34 1.03
N GLU A 421 26.77 6.36 1.13
CA GLU A 421 26.36 7.70 1.55
C GLU A 421 26.80 8.75 0.53
N TYR A 422 26.18 9.94 0.62
CA TYR A 422 26.58 11.12 -0.15
C TYR A 422 26.42 11.00 -1.67
N ARG A 423 25.47 10.17 -2.13
CA ARG A 423 25.12 10.10 -3.54
C ARG A 423 24.25 11.28 -3.96
N HIS A 424 24.46 11.70 -5.20
CA HIS A 424 23.50 12.53 -5.92
C HIS A 424 22.36 11.65 -6.42
N LEU A 425 21.14 12.01 -6.05
CA LEU A 425 19.92 11.36 -6.53
C LEU A 425 19.47 12.08 -7.82
N GLU A 426 19.54 11.37 -8.94
CA GLU A 426 19.49 11.99 -10.27
C GLU A 426 18.09 12.52 -10.64
N VAL A 427 17.03 11.85 -10.18
CA VAL A 427 15.64 12.21 -10.51
C VAL A 427 15.08 13.25 -9.56
N SER A 428 15.25 13.04 -8.25
CA SER A 428 14.85 14.02 -7.22
C SER A 428 15.81 15.22 -7.12
N ASN A 429 17.04 15.08 -7.65
CA ASN A 429 18.08 16.10 -7.66
C ASN A 429 18.45 16.60 -6.25
N VAL A 430 18.61 15.65 -5.33
CA VAL A 430 18.99 15.84 -3.92
C VAL A 430 20.39 15.26 -3.69
N TYR A 431 21.17 15.87 -2.81
CA TYR A 431 22.53 15.47 -2.46
C TYR A 431 22.60 14.97 -1.01
N GLY A 432 23.63 14.17 -0.73
CA GLY A 432 23.95 13.75 0.64
C GLY A 432 23.07 12.65 1.21
N ALA A 433 22.26 12.01 0.39
CA ALA A 433 21.35 10.95 0.83
C ALA A 433 22.07 9.62 1.06
N SER A 434 21.72 8.91 2.13
CA SER A 434 22.11 7.52 2.33
C SER A 434 21.31 6.61 1.40
N ILE A 435 21.98 5.66 0.75
CA ILE A 435 21.38 4.72 -0.22
C ILE A 435 21.80 3.27 0.06
N VAL A 436 21.12 2.36 -0.57
CA VAL A 436 21.50 0.95 -0.67
C VAL A 436 21.82 0.64 -2.13
N LEU A 437 23.01 0.12 -2.40
CA LEU A 437 23.39 -0.45 -3.69
C LEU A 437 23.03 -1.94 -3.68
N PRO A 438 21.92 -2.36 -4.32
CA PRO A 438 21.48 -3.75 -4.29
C PRO A 438 22.55 -4.68 -4.89
N TYR A 439 22.70 -5.88 -4.32
CA TYR A 439 23.57 -6.88 -4.92
C TYR A 439 22.90 -7.52 -6.13
N GLU A 440 23.61 -7.55 -7.26
CA GLU A 440 23.15 -8.16 -8.51
C GLU A 440 22.78 -9.64 -8.34
N GLU A 441 23.49 -10.35 -7.45
CA GLU A 441 23.23 -11.74 -7.13
C GLU A 441 21.85 -11.91 -6.46
N ASP A 442 21.51 -11.03 -5.51
CA ASP A 442 20.21 -11.04 -4.83
C ASP A 442 19.07 -10.72 -5.80
N ILE A 443 19.26 -9.73 -6.70
CA ILE A 443 18.29 -9.40 -7.76
C ILE A 443 18.07 -10.61 -8.67
N SER A 444 19.15 -11.23 -9.12
CA SER A 444 19.10 -12.43 -9.98
C SER A 444 18.40 -13.60 -9.28
N THR A 445 18.70 -13.82 -8.00
CA THR A 445 18.08 -14.87 -7.18
C THR A 445 16.59 -14.60 -6.99
N ALA A 446 16.21 -13.36 -6.64
CA ALA A 446 14.81 -12.96 -6.52
C ALA A 446 14.04 -13.23 -7.84
N THR A 447 14.62 -12.82 -8.97
CA THR A 447 14.01 -13.05 -10.30
C THR A 447 13.84 -14.54 -10.60
N LYS A 448 14.85 -15.37 -10.31
CA LYS A 448 14.76 -16.84 -10.49
C LYS A 448 13.65 -17.44 -9.62
N LEU A 449 13.57 -17.05 -8.34
CA LEU A 449 12.55 -17.56 -7.42
C LEU A 449 11.14 -17.14 -7.86
N MET A 450 10.94 -15.89 -8.29
CA MET A 450 9.68 -15.41 -8.84
C MET A 450 9.27 -16.22 -10.08
N ASN A 451 10.19 -16.44 -11.02
CA ASN A 451 9.93 -17.22 -12.22
C ASN A 451 9.58 -18.69 -11.90
N LYS A 452 10.16 -19.30 -10.86
CA LYS A 452 9.80 -20.64 -10.39
C LYS A 452 8.34 -20.69 -9.92
N VAL A 453 7.88 -19.70 -9.13
CA VAL A 453 6.47 -19.62 -8.71
C VAL A 453 5.56 -19.48 -9.92
N ILE A 454 5.92 -18.61 -10.88
CA ILE A 454 5.15 -18.40 -12.12
C ILE A 454 5.08 -19.70 -12.94
N ALA A 455 6.18 -20.45 -13.02
CA ALA A 455 6.24 -21.74 -13.72
C ALA A 455 5.49 -22.88 -12.98
N GLY A 456 5.00 -22.66 -11.77
CA GLY A 456 4.33 -23.68 -10.96
C GLY A 456 5.29 -24.68 -10.30
N GLU A 457 6.57 -24.35 -10.22
CA GLU A 457 7.55 -25.16 -9.51
C GLU A 457 7.39 -24.98 -8.00
N THR A 458 7.32 -26.09 -7.27
CA THR A 458 7.30 -26.07 -5.80
C THR A 458 8.73 -26.18 -5.26
N PHE A 459 9.10 -25.27 -4.38
CA PHE A 459 10.41 -25.23 -3.76
C PHE A 459 10.29 -24.67 -2.34
N ASP A 460 11.35 -24.82 -1.59
CA ASP A 460 11.58 -24.14 -0.31
C ASP A 460 12.75 -23.18 -0.48
N VAL A 461 12.58 -21.91 -0.10
CA VAL A 461 13.57 -20.85 -0.33
C VAL A 461 14.89 -21.17 0.39
N ASP A 462 14.83 -21.60 1.66
CA ASP A 462 16.03 -21.88 2.45
C ASP A 462 16.81 -23.07 1.86
N THR A 463 16.09 -24.10 1.43
CA THR A 463 16.70 -25.27 0.76
C THR A 463 17.32 -24.86 -0.57
N TYR A 464 16.66 -24.00 -1.35
CA TYR A 464 17.16 -23.50 -2.62
C TYR A 464 18.47 -22.72 -2.44
N LEU A 465 18.50 -21.78 -1.50
CA LEU A 465 19.67 -20.94 -1.22
C LEU A 465 20.88 -21.77 -0.72
N ASN A 466 20.62 -22.85 0.01
CA ASN A 466 21.68 -23.74 0.49
C ASN A 466 22.18 -24.71 -0.58
N SER A 467 21.46 -24.92 -1.67
CA SER A 467 21.88 -25.84 -2.76
C SER A 467 22.70 -25.17 -3.85
N ASP A 468 22.59 -23.83 -3.98
CA ASP A 468 23.36 -23.03 -4.96
C ASP A 468 24.72 -22.55 -4.39
N ASN A 469 25.05 -22.84 -3.11
CA ASN A 469 26.33 -22.65 -2.47
C ASN A 469 27.12 -23.99 -2.41
#